data_b97cdaf31bd90ecad86c1f126f1cea89
#
_entry.id   b97cdaf31bd90ecad86c1f126f1cea89
#
_cell.length_a   1.000
_cell.length_b   1.000
_cell.length_c   1.000
_cell.angle_alpha   90.00
_cell.angle_beta   90.00
_cell.angle_gamma   90.00
#
_symmetry.space_group_name_H-M   'P 1'
#
loop_
_entity.id
_entity.type
_entity.pdbx_description
1 polymer ?
#
loop_
_entity_poly.entity_id
_entity_poly.type
_entity_poly.pdbx_seq_one_letter_code
_entity_poly.pdbx_strand_id
1 'polypeptide(L)' 'MDNHIYMVYDDSTPEATRDADITHKRLLDQGYRVIHKDVGYTNARYEYARVVVNS' A
#
# COMPACT_ATOMS: atom_id res chain seq x y z
N MET A 1 -3.02 -18.20 -5.93
CA MET A 1 -2.29 -17.37 -4.97
C MET A 1 -2.62 -15.91 -5.19
N ASP A 2 -3.04 -15.27 -4.12
CA ASP A 2 -3.41 -13.86 -4.19
C ASP A 2 -2.17 -12.99 -4.20
N ASN A 3 -2.06 -12.15 -5.23
CA ASN A 3 -1.01 -11.14 -5.30
C ASN A 3 -1.53 -9.79 -4.81
N HIS A 4 -2.39 -9.84 -3.81
CA HIS A 4 -2.99 -8.66 -3.21
C HIS A 4 -2.42 -8.44 -1.82
N ILE A 5 -2.09 -7.18 -1.53
CA ILE A 5 -1.59 -6.77 -0.23
C ILE A 5 -2.39 -5.54 0.20
N TYR A 6 -2.75 -5.50 1.47
CA TYR A 6 -3.42 -4.36 2.07
C TYR A 6 -2.48 -3.69 3.04
N MET A 7 -2.41 -2.35 2.98
CA MET A 7 -1.65 -1.56 3.93
C MET A 7 -2.61 -0.60 4.60
N VAL A 8 -2.71 -0.71 5.94
CA VAL A 8 -3.56 0.18 6.74
C VAL A 8 -2.66 0.87 7.76
N TYR A 9 -2.79 2.17 7.87
CA TYR A 9 -2.00 2.92 8.83
C TYR A 9 -2.79 4.12 9.34
N ASP A 10 -2.39 4.62 10.52
CA ASP A 10 -2.97 5.81 11.13
C ASP A 10 -2.31 7.04 10.52
N ASP A 11 -3.05 7.76 9.67
CA ASP A 11 -2.51 8.90 8.96
C ASP A 11 -2.46 10.17 9.81
N SER A 12 -2.94 10.11 11.05
CA SER A 12 -2.84 11.23 11.97
C SER A 12 -1.48 11.27 12.68
N THR A 13 -0.68 10.22 12.55
CA THR A 13 0.61 10.08 13.20
C THR A 13 1.73 10.26 12.16
N PRO A 14 2.62 11.25 12.32
CA PRO A 14 3.71 11.45 11.35
C PRO A 14 4.62 10.24 11.21
N GLU A 15 4.87 9.52 12.31
CA GLU A 15 5.72 8.33 12.27
C GLU A 15 5.09 7.22 11.46
N ALA A 16 3.79 6.97 11.69
CA ALA A 16 3.08 5.94 10.93
C ALA A 16 3.01 6.31 9.45
N THR A 17 2.82 7.58 9.14
CA THR A 17 2.80 8.05 7.76
C THR A 17 4.13 7.84 7.07
N ARG A 18 5.23 8.11 7.78
CA ARG A 18 6.57 7.88 7.25
C ARG A 18 6.83 6.41 6.98
N ASP A 19 6.46 5.55 7.94
CA ASP A 19 6.64 4.10 7.78
C ASP A 19 5.79 3.57 6.63
N ALA A 20 4.58 4.10 6.48
CA ALA A 20 3.71 3.72 5.37
C ALA A 20 4.30 4.13 4.03
N ASP A 21 4.93 5.32 3.96
CA ASP A 21 5.57 5.78 2.73
C ASP A 21 6.73 4.86 2.35
N ILE A 22 7.52 4.44 3.31
CA ILE A 22 8.62 3.51 3.08
C ILE A 22 8.09 2.18 2.55
N THR A 23 7.03 1.66 3.19
CA THR A 23 6.40 0.40 2.76
C THR A 23 5.82 0.55 1.35
N HIS A 24 5.17 1.68 1.09
CA HIS A 24 4.58 1.96 -0.23
C HIS A 24 5.64 1.90 -1.33
N LYS A 25 6.76 2.60 -1.12
CA LYS A 25 7.83 2.63 -2.11
C LYS A 25 8.43 1.25 -2.31
N ARG A 26 8.58 0.48 -1.23
CA ARG A 26 9.10 -0.87 -1.31
C ARG A 26 8.17 -1.78 -2.13
N LEU A 27 6.86 -1.65 -1.92
CA LEU A 27 5.90 -2.44 -2.67
C LEU A 27 5.92 -2.08 -4.16
N LEU A 28 6.01 -0.78 -4.47
CA LEU A 28 6.12 -0.36 -5.87
C LEU A 28 7.39 -0.91 -6.51
N ASP A 29 8.48 -0.95 -5.77
CA ASP A 29 9.74 -1.50 -6.25
C ASP A 29 9.65 -2.99 -6.53
N GLN A 30 8.78 -3.71 -5.81
CA GLN A 30 8.54 -5.12 -6.02
C GLN A 30 7.53 -5.40 -7.12
N GLY A 31 7.02 -4.38 -7.79
CA GLY A 31 6.09 -4.54 -8.89
C GLY A 31 4.63 -4.39 -8.51
N TYR A 32 4.33 -4.07 -7.26
CA TYR A 32 2.95 -3.82 -6.84
C TYR A 32 2.47 -2.47 -7.33
N ARG A 33 1.17 -2.36 -7.53
CA ARG A 33 0.52 -1.10 -7.91
C ARG A 33 -0.72 -0.90 -7.06
N VAL A 34 -1.03 0.34 -6.75
CA VAL A 34 -2.24 0.68 -6.00
C VAL A 34 -3.44 0.50 -6.94
N ILE A 35 -4.38 -0.35 -6.53
CA ILE A 35 -5.61 -0.57 -7.28
C ILE A 35 -6.81 0.02 -6.57
N HIS A 36 -6.68 0.32 -5.28
CA HIS A 36 -7.75 0.94 -4.51
C HIS A 36 -7.15 1.71 -3.35
N LYS A 37 -7.72 2.87 -3.07
CA LYS A 37 -7.29 3.71 -1.97
C LYS A 37 -8.54 4.19 -1.23
N ASP A 38 -8.55 3.99 0.07
CA ASP A 38 -9.65 4.41 0.93
C ASP A 38 -9.08 5.20 2.09
N VAL A 39 -9.52 6.45 2.24
CA VAL A 39 -9.03 7.33 3.30
C VAL A 39 -10.18 7.63 4.23
N GLY A 40 -10.06 7.18 5.48
CA GLY A 40 -11.04 7.46 6.51
C GLY A 40 -10.64 8.67 7.35
N TYR A 41 -11.21 8.75 8.53
CA TYR A 41 -11.01 9.89 9.42
C TYR A 41 -9.59 9.96 9.97
N THR A 42 -9.09 8.82 10.44
CA THR A 42 -7.75 8.72 11.02
C THR A 42 -6.92 7.62 10.40
N ASN A 43 -7.50 6.86 9.47
CA ASN A 43 -6.84 5.72 8.87
C ASN A 43 -6.84 5.86 7.36
N ALA A 44 -5.75 5.43 6.75
CA ALA A 44 -5.67 5.28 5.31
C ALA A 44 -5.46 3.81 4.99
N ARG A 45 -6.16 3.32 3.98
CA ARG A 45 -6.06 1.94 3.56
C ARG A 45 -5.77 1.90 2.07
N TYR A 46 -4.72 1.19 1.71
CA TYR A 46 -4.32 1.01 0.33
C TYR A 46 -4.39 -0.46 -0.02
N GLU A 47 -4.94 -0.75 -1.16
CA GLU A 47 -4.91 -2.10 -1.71
C GLU A 47 -3.96 -2.12 -2.89
N TYR A 48 -3.05 -3.08 -2.88
CA TYR A 48 -2.05 -3.24 -3.92
C TYR A 48 -2.25 -4.58 -4.62
N ALA A 49 -1.99 -4.61 -5.89
CA ALA A 49 -1.94 -5.85 -6.64
C ALA A 49 -0.65 -5.88 -7.46
N ARG A 50 -0.08 -7.05 -7.58
CA ARG A 50 1.09 -7.26 -8.40
C ARG A 50 0.67 -7.96 -9.68
N VAL A 51 1.04 -7.37 -10.79
CA VAL A 51 0.79 -7.96 -12.09
C VAL A 51 1.95 -8.87 -12.42
N VAL A 52 1.66 -10.16 -12.56
CA VAL A 52 2.65 -11.12 -13.01
C VAL A 52 2.57 -11.17 -14.53
N VAL A 53 3.61 -10.68 -15.18
CA VAL A 53 3.68 -10.73 -16.64
C VAL A 53 4.35 -12.04 -17.01
N ASN A 54 3.56 -12.94 -17.54
CA ASN A 54 4.11 -14.16 -18.13
C ASN A 54 4.49 -13.84 -19.57
N SER A 55 5.76 -13.72 -19.76
CA SER A 55 6.28 -13.52 -21.09
C SER A 55 6.75 -14.84 -21.69
#